data_25d1764a8e2cbc24ca7568d924284a88
#
_entry.id   25d1764a8e2cbc24ca7568d924284a88
#
_cell.length_a   1.000
_cell.length_b   1.000
_cell.length_c   1.000
_cell.angle_alpha   90.00
_cell.angle_beta   90.00
_cell.angle_gamma   90.00
#
_symmetry.space_group_name_H-M   'P 1'
#
loop_
_entity.id
_entity.type
_entity.pdbx_description
1 polymer ?
#
loop_
_entity_poly.entity_id
_entity_poly.type
_entity_poly.pdbx_seq_one_letter_code
_entity_poly.pdbx_strand_id
1 'polypeptide(L)'
;MSKGYLYIANGRVVTKDQEDSLEPFRTTSFEAPCMWAADQLGMKLYMGINRTYASELKCMDYDITFYNQHIYRSIFDIKTIKIGYQNLCRFLEAHPDISVVHCNTPIGGVLGRICGKKYGKKVIYMAHGFHFYKGAPLLNRTLFKFIEKWMAHKTDCLITINQEDYEAAQRFKLYKGGKVYKVNGVGVNLNSFNGVSVNVKEKRESLDLPENAVVGIVVGDLNNNKNVETIIRALPLADGNIHIIICGFGPLESTLKKLAKDLGVDERCHFLGFRTDVKELYLASDIFIFASQREGLPRSTMEAMLAGLPCVVSKIRGNIDLIDENKGGSLFPPKDFDSLAKELTILADNPSLRVKYGTYNKERIKDYDIEVVKKQMLNIYQEVF
;
A
#
# COMPACT_ATOMS: atom_id res chain seq x y z
N MET A 1 -35.14 2.68 -9.16
CA MET A 1 -34.15 3.59 -8.55
C MET A 1 -32.79 2.95 -8.65
N SER A 2 -31.76 3.69 -9.05
CA SER A 2 -30.38 3.18 -9.09
C SER A 2 -29.94 2.81 -7.67
N LYS A 3 -29.24 1.67 -7.53
CA LYS A 3 -28.70 1.23 -6.24
C LYS A 3 -27.50 2.12 -5.87
N GLY A 4 -27.43 2.54 -4.60
CA GLY A 4 -26.30 3.33 -4.11
C GLY A 4 -25.15 2.44 -3.58
N TYR A 5 -23.92 2.88 -3.84
CA TYR A 5 -22.68 2.28 -3.35
C TYR A 5 -21.95 3.28 -2.47
N LEU A 6 -21.74 2.96 -1.20
CA LEU A 6 -20.99 3.78 -0.25
C LEU A 6 -19.59 3.20 -0.01
N TYR A 7 -18.58 4.01 -0.31
CA TYR A 7 -17.20 3.71 0.01
C TYR A 7 -16.75 4.47 1.27
N ILE A 8 -16.26 3.75 2.26
CA ILE A 8 -15.66 4.31 3.48
C ILE A 8 -14.16 4.40 3.24
N ALA A 9 -13.69 5.62 2.97
CA ALA A 9 -12.30 5.88 2.62
C ALA A 9 -11.34 5.57 3.78
N ASN A 10 -10.09 5.44 3.41
CA ASN A 10 -8.98 5.28 4.34
C ASN A 10 -8.85 6.54 5.19
N GLY A 11 -9.14 6.46 6.48
CA GLY A 11 -9.02 7.58 7.41
C GLY A 11 -7.56 8.02 7.55
N ARG A 12 -7.07 8.87 6.62
CA ARG A 12 -5.78 9.54 6.79
C ARG A 12 -5.90 10.53 7.94
N VAL A 13 -4.84 10.69 8.70
CA VAL A 13 -4.64 11.90 9.50
C VAL A 13 -4.42 13.02 8.48
N VAL A 14 -5.36 13.93 8.37
CA VAL A 14 -5.23 15.13 7.55
C VAL A 14 -4.83 16.28 8.48
N THR A 15 -4.07 17.23 7.97
CA THR A 15 -3.81 18.48 8.68
C THR A 15 -5.09 19.29 8.75
N LYS A 16 -5.19 20.25 9.67
CA LYS A 16 -6.37 21.11 9.80
C LYS A 16 -6.67 21.85 8.49
N ASP A 17 -5.63 22.33 7.80
CA ASP A 17 -5.77 22.98 6.50
C ASP A 17 -6.33 22.06 5.42
N GLN A 18 -5.98 20.76 5.46
CA GLN A 18 -6.54 19.76 4.56
C GLN A 18 -7.97 19.36 4.92
N GLU A 19 -8.32 19.36 6.23
CA GLU A 19 -9.70 19.13 6.67
C GLU A 19 -10.66 20.21 6.17
N ASP A 20 -10.21 21.45 6.11
CA ASP A 20 -10.99 22.61 5.69
C ASP A 20 -10.83 22.97 4.20
N SER A 21 -10.03 22.22 3.46
CA SER A 21 -9.82 22.45 2.02
C SER A 21 -11.04 22.06 1.19
N LEU A 22 -11.45 22.96 0.29
CA LEU A 22 -12.48 22.73 -0.73
C LEU A 22 -11.88 22.33 -2.09
N GLU A 23 -10.58 22.04 -2.16
CA GLU A 23 -9.97 21.55 -3.40
C GLU A 23 -10.70 20.29 -3.91
N PRO A 24 -10.95 20.20 -5.23
CA PRO A 24 -11.61 19.04 -5.82
C PRO A 24 -10.91 17.74 -5.47
N PHE A 25 -11.70 16.71 -5.13
CA PHE A 25 -11.16 15.40 -4.83
C PHE A 25 -10.76 14.66 -6.11
N ARG A 26 -9.64 13.96 -6.07
CA ARG A 26 -9.26 12.96 -7.08
C ARG A 26 -9.15 11.60 -6.43
N THR A 27 -9.65 10.59 -7.12
CA THR A 27 -9.50 9.22 -6.65
C THR A 27 -8.03 8.81 -6.69
N THR A 28 -7.59 8.15 -5.63
CA THR A 28 -6.26 7.54 -5.58
C THR A 28 -6.32 6.10 -6.08
N SER A 29 -5.17 5.46 -6.24
CA SER A 29 -5.12 4.03 -6.58
C SER A 29 -5.86 3.12 -5.59
N PHE A 30 -6.14 3.60 -4.37
CA PHE A 30 -6.92 2.83 -3.39
C PHE A 30 -8.41 2.81 -3.69
N GLU A 31 -8.96 3.93 -4.12
CA GLU A 31 -10.40 4.09 -4.41
C GLU A 31 -10.73 3.76 -5.86
N ALA A 32 -9.85 4.13 -6.79
CA ALA A 32 -10.14 4.10 -8.22
C ALA A 32 -10.65 2.76 -8.76
N PRO A 33 -10.10 1.58 -8.45
CA PRO A 33 -10.63 0.32 -8.94
C PRO A 33 -12.05 0.02 -8.43
N CYS A 34 -12.32 0.38 -7.17
CA CYS A 34 -13.60 0.15 -6.52
C CYS A 34 -14.70 1.08 -7.05
N MET A 35 -14.36 2.39 -7.20
CA MET A 35 -15.27 3.39 -7.74
C MET A 35 -15.58 3.10 -9.21
N TRP A 36 -14.57 2.78 -10.01
CA TRP A 36 -14.75 2.40 -11.40
C TRP A 36 -15.69 1.19 -11.55
N ALA A 37 -15.49 0.14 -10.76
CA ALA A 37 -16.32 -1.07 -10.84
C ALA A 37 -17.77 -0.79 -10.45
N ALA A 38 -18.03 0.05 -9.44
CA ALA A 38 -19.37 0.44 -9.03
C ALA A 38 -20.04 1.34 -10.08
N ASP A 39 -19.30 2.26 -10.69
CA ASP A 39 -19.77 3.11 -11.78
C ASP A 39 -20.17 2.31 -13.03
N GLN A 40 -19.35 1.32 -13.43
CA GLN A 40 -19.68 0.41 -14.55
C GLN A 40 -20.98 -0.39 -14.33
N LEU A 41 -21.40 -0.55 -13.08
CA LEU A 41 -22.68 -1.19 -12.73
C LEU A 41 -23.84 -0.17 -12.62
N GLY A 42 -23.62 1.09 -13.00
CA GLY A 42 -24.62 2.16 -12.94
C GLY A 42 -25.05 2.50 -11.51
N MET A 43 -24.20 2.28 -10.53
CA MET A 43 -24.51 2.60 -9.13
C MET A 43 -24.29 4.08 -8.85
N LYS A 44 -25.15 4.67 -8.04
CA LYS A 44 -24.93 6.02 -7.49
C LYS A 44 -23.81 5.97 -6.47
N LEU A 45 -22.81 6.84 -6.61
CA LEU A 45 -21.59 6.79 -5.81
C LEU A 45 -21.67 7.72 -4.61
N TYR A 46 -21.29 7.18 -3.46
CA TYR A 46 -21.18 7.89 -2.19
C TYR A 46 -19.83 7.60 -1.57
N MET A 47 -19.23 8.60 -0.90
CA MET A 47 -17.93 8.41 -0.26
C MET A 47 -17.82 9.16 1.06
N GLY A 48 -17.36 8.48 2.10
CA GLY A 48 -16.98 9.08 3.36
C GLY A 48 -15.51 9.52 3.37
N ILE A 49 -15.26 10.76 3.72
CA ILE A 49 -13.90 11.32 3.87
C ILE A 49 -13.82 12.17 5.12
N ASN A 50 -12.60 12.42 5.61
CA ASN A 50 -12.38 13.30 6.77
C ASN A 50 -12.15 14.74 6.31
N ARG A 51 -13.21 15.44 5.93
CA ARG A 51 -13.20 16.89 5.63
C ARG A 51 -14.45 17.53 6.19
N THR A 52 -14.30 18.71 6.80
CA THR A 52 -15.39 19.46 7.45
C THR A 52 -16.50 19.76 6.45
N TYR A 53 -16.14 20.26 5.26
CA TYR A 53 -17.07 20.62 4.17
C TYR A 53 -17.21 19.51 3.11
N ALA A 54 -17.18 18.25 3.52
CA ALA A 54 -17.23 17.13 2.59
C ALA A 54 -18.43 17.17 1.63
N SER A 55 -19.60 17.61 2.08
CA SER A 55 -20.81 17.72 1.25
C SER A 55 -20.73 18.74 0.11
N GLU A 56 -19.77 19.67 0.16
CA GLU A 56 -19.56 20.70 -0.86
C GLU A 56 -18.49 20.31 -1.89
N LEU A 57 -17.79 19.20 -1.65
CA LEU A 57 -16.72 18.74 -2.53
C LEU A 57 -17.24 18.17 -3.84
N LYS A 58 -16.45 18.41 -4.88
CA LYS A 58 -16.62 17.75 -6.18
C LYS A 58 -15.48 16.74 -6.40
N CYS A 59 -15.80 15.60 -6.99
CA CYS A 59 -14.79 14.70 -7.52
C CYS A 59 -14.54 15.04 -8.99
N MET A 60 -13.28 14.97 -9.41
CA MET A 60 -12.92 15.23 -10.81
C MET A 60 -13.15 14.02 -11.72
N ASP A 61 -13.20 12.82 -11.12
CA ASP A 61 -13.21 11.57 -11.87
C ASP A 61 -14.64 10.98 -11.99
N TYR A 62 -15.51 11.25 -11.00
CA TYR A 62 -16.86 10.67 -10.90
C TYR A 62 -17.85 11.64 -10.26
N ASP A 63 -19.15 11.42 -10.50
CA ASP A 63 -20.21 12.07 -9.74
C ASP A 63 -20.37 11.38 -8.38
N ILE A 64 -19.77 11.93 -7.34
CA ILE A 64 -19.75 11.37 -5.98
C ILE A 64 -20.41 12.33 -4.99
N THR A 65 -21.34 11.82 -4.20
CA THR A 65 -21.86 12.51 -3.03
C THR A 65 -20.96 12.20 -1.83
N PHE A 66 -20.31 13.23 -1.27
CA PHE A 66 -19.44 13.08 -0.11
C PHE A 66 -20.13 13.38 1.22
N TYR A 67 -19.63 12.79 2.32
CA TYR A 67 -19.98 13.19 3.68
C TYR A 67 -18.74 13.14 4.59
N ASN A 68 -18.76 13.95 5.66
CA ASN A 68 -17.70 13.90 6.68
C ASN A 68 -17.87 12.64 7.54
N GLN A 69 -17.05 11.63 7.29
CA GLN A 69 -17.10 10.35 8.00
C GLN A 69 -16.53 10.43 9.41
N HIS A 70 -15.58 11.33 9.67
CA HIS A 70 -14.90 11.50 10.94
C HIS A 70 -14.33 10.19 11.51
N ILE A 71 -13.70 9.39 10.64
CA ILE A 71 -13.09 8.08 10.98
C ILE A 71 -11.58 8.19 10.87
N TYR A 72 -10.88 8.08 11.99
CA TYR A 72 -9.42 8.17 12.08
C TYR A 72 -8.81 6.83 12.50
N ARG A 73 -7.47 6.74 12.48
CA ARG A 73 -6.76 5.47 12.70
C ARG A 73 -6.53 5.10 14.17
N SER A 74 -6.79 6.01 15.12
CA SER A 74 -6.57 5.75 16.54
C SER A 74 -7.70 4.89 17.14
N ILE A 75 -7.36 3.70 17.62
CA ILE A 75 -8.31 2.82 18.33
C ILE A 75 -8.56 3.28 19.77
N PHE A 76 -7.72 4.18 20.30
CA PHE A 76 -7.82 4.69 21.67
C PHE A 76 -8.70 5.95 21.77
N ASP A 77 -9.04 6.57 20.66
CA ASP A 77 -9.92 7.73 20.62
C ASP A 77 -11.40 7.32 20.49
N ILE A 78 -11.96 6.86 21.61
CA ILE A 78 -13.34 6.38 21.68
C ILE A 78 -14.34 7.48 21.31
N LYS A 79 -14.04 8.76 21.63
CA LYS A 79 -14.91 9.89 21.30
C LYS A 79 -15.04 10.05 19.78
N THR A 80 -13.91 10.06 19.09
CA THR A 80 -13.85 10.14 17.63
C THR A 80 -14.53 8.94 16.95
N ILE A 81 -14.31 7.73 17.48
CA ILE A 81 -14.97 6.53 16.97
C ILE A 81 -16.50 6.64 17.11
N LYS A 82 -17.01 7.15 18.25
CA LYS A 82 -18.44 7.37 18.48
C LYS A 82 -19.01 8.38 17.48
N ILE A 83 -18.31 9.48 17.23
CA ILE A 83 -18.74 10.50 16.24
C ILE A 83 -18.81 9.87 14.85
N GLY A 84 -17.77 9.14 14.42
CA GLY A 84 -17.75 8.45 13.13
C GLY A 84 -18.89 7.44 12.97
N TYR A 85 -19.21 6.68 14.02
CA TYR A 85 -20.36 5.80 14.05
C TYR A 85 -21.69 6.57 13.85
N GLN A 86 -21.88 7.66 14.58
CA GLN A 86 -23.09 8.49 14.49
C GLN A 86 -23.25 9.12 13.11
N ASN A 87 -22.16 9.65 12.53
CA ASN A 87 -22.18 10.25 11.20
C ASN A 87 -22.54 9.22 10.13
N LEU A 88 -21.95 8.03 10.21
CA LEU A 88 -22.28 6.94 9.27
C LEU A 88 -23.73 6.47 9.41
N CYS A 89 -24.26 6.35 10.64
CA CYS A 89 -25.65 5.99 10.86
C CYS A 89 -26.60 7.04 10.26
N ARG A 90 -26.40 8.32 10.55
CA ARG A 90 -27.21 9.42 10.00
C ARG A 90 -27.17 9.47 8.48
N PHE A 91 -26.00 9.24 7.91
CA PHE A 91 -25.84 9.22 6.46
C PHE A 91 -26.60 8.07 5.80
N LEU A 92 -26.53 6.87 6.36
CA LEU A 92 -27.29 5.70 5.88
C LEU A 92 -28.81 5.85 6.05
N GLU A 93 -29.27 6.55 7.09
CA GLU A 93 -30.69 6.89 7.30
C GLU A 93 -31.19 7.88 6.24
N ALA A 94 -30.39 8.91 5.93
CA ALA A 94 -30.74 9.92 4.94
C ALA A 94 -30.67 9.40 3.48
N HIS A 95 -29.95 8.30 3.24
CA HIS A 95 -29.75 7.73 1.90
C HIS A 95 -30.17 6.26 1.86
N PRO A 96 -31.49 5.96 1.88
CA PRO A 96 -32.01 4.59 1.88
C PRO A 96 -31.71 3.82 0.59
N ASP A 97 -31.43 4.51 -0.53
CA ASP A 97 -31.01 3.97 -1.81
C ASP A 97 -29.62 3.29 -1.74
N ILE A 98 -28.76 3.63 -0.78
CA ILE A 98 -27.50 2.91 -0.56
C ILE A 98 -27.85 1.45 -0.27
N SER A 99 -27.38 0.56 -1.14
CA SER A 99 -27.57 -0.89 -1.03
C SER A 99 -26.29 -1.61 -0.56
N VAL A 100 -25.14 -0.99 -0.75
CA VAL A 100 -23.82 -1.54 -0.48
C VAL A 100 -22.97 -0.59 0.35
N VAL A 101 -22.29 -1.13 1.36
CA VAL A 101 -21.25 -0.42 2.14
C VAL A 101 -19.93 -1.15 1.92
N HIS A 102 -19.02 -0.51 1.21
CA HIS A 102 -17.64 -0.98 1.04
C HIS A 102 -16.73 -0.27 2.03
N CYS A 103 -16.11 -1.02 2.90
CA CYS A 103 -15.25 -0.48 3.94
C CYS A 103 -13.84 -1.06 3.88
N ASN A 104 -12.89 -0.21 4.23
CA ASN A 104 -11.47 -0.52 4.32
C ASN A 104 -10.96 -0.15 5.71
N THR A 105 -9.71 -0.46 6.02
CA THR A 105 -9.04 -0.14 7.28
C THR A 105 -9.66 -0.79 8.52
N PRO A 106 -8.90 -0.93 9.61
CA PRO A 106 -9.43 -1.60 10.80
C PRO A 106 -10.66 -0.90 11.38
N ILE A 107 -10.60 0.42 11.63
CA ILE A 107 -11.71 1.16 12.27
C ILE A 107 -12.87 1.35 11.30
N GLY A 108 -12.59 1.83 10.08
CA GLY A 108 -13.59 1.98 9.03
C GLY A 108 -14.26 0.65 8.69
N GLY A 109 -13.46 -0.44 8.67
CA GLY A 109 -13.95 -1.80 8.49
C GLY A 109 -14.87 -2.28 9.62
N VAL A 110 -14.58 -1.97 10.88
CA VAL A 110 -15.46 -2.30 12.01
C VAL A 110 -16.76 -1.50 11.94
N LEU A 111 -16.68 -0.19 11.78
CA LEU A 111 -17.84 0.68 11.74
C LEU A 111 -18.74 0.39 10.54
N GLY A 112 -18.13 0.23 9.35
CA GLY A 112 -18.87 -0.09 8.12
C GLY A 112 -19.61 -1.42 8.20
N ARG A 113 -19.00 -2.46 8.74
CA ARG A 113 -19.62 -3.78 8.95
C ARG A 113 -20.77 -3.73 9.95
N ILE A 114 -20.61 -2.99 11.07
CA ILE A 114 -21.66 -2.86 12.09
C ILE A 114 -22.84 -2.05 11.53
N CYS A 115 -22.59 -0.84 11.00
CA CYS A 115 -23.65 0.03 10.47
C CYS A 115 -24.31 -0.57 9.24
N GLY A 116 -23.53 -1.12 8.30
CA GLY A 116 -24.07 -1.76 7.10
C GLY A 116 -25.07 -2.85 7.45
N LYS A 117 -24.75 -3.72 8.40
CA LYS A 117 -25.69 -4.77 8.84
C LYS A 117 -26.86 -4.24 9.65
N LYS A 118 -26.66 -3.21 10.47
CA LYS A 118 -27.75 -2.54 11.19
C LYS A 118 -28.84 -2.01 10.25
N TYR A 119 -28.43 -1.46 9.11
CA TYR A 119 -29.34 -0.89 8.09
C TYR A 119 -29.65 -1.84 6.93
N GLY A 120 -29.40 -3.15 7.08
CA GLY A 120 -29.75 -4.17 6.08
C GLY A 120 -28.99 -4.10 4.76
N LYS A 121 -27.82 -3.42 4.75
CA LYS A 121 -27.00 -3.24 3.55
C LYS A 121 -26.11 -4.45 3.29
N LYS A 122 -25.74 -4.70 2.03
CA LYS A 122 -24.62 -5.60 1.71
C LYS A 122 -23.32 -4.96 2.16
N VAL A 123 -22.42 -5.76 2.70
CA VAL A 123 -21.16 -5.28 3.25
C VAL A 123 -19.99 -5.95 2.54
N ILE A 124 -19.16 -5.13 1.91
CA ILE A 124 -17.86 -5.51 1.39
C ILE A 124 -16.78 -4.99 2.35
N TYR A 125 -15.86 -5.85 2.72
CA TYR A 125 -14.67 -5.46 3.47
C TYR A 125 -13.42 -5.80 2.68
N MET A 126 -12.61 -4.79 2.34
CA MET A 126 -11.32 -4.97 1.66
C MET A 126 -10.19 -4.80 2.67
N ALA A 127 -9.47 -5.87 2.93
CA ALA A 127 -8.33 -5.90 3.84
C ALA A 127 -7.02 -5.62 3.08
N HIS A 128 -6.40 -4.47 3.36
CA HIS A 128 -5.10 -4.10 2.80
C HIS A 128 -3.90 -4.69 3.60
N GLY A 129 -4.15 -5.69 4.39
CA GLY A 129 -3.18 -6.41 5.22
C GLY A 129 -3.69 -6.60 6.64
N PHE A 130 -3.99 -7.83 7.04
CA PHE A 130 -4.41 -8.13 8.41
C PHE A 130 -3.31 -7.79 9.42
N HIS A 131 -3.71 -7.40 10.63
CA HIS A 131 -2.78 -7.10 11.72
C HIS A 131 -2.21 -8.36 12.39
N PHE A 132 -2.77 -9.52 12.07
CA PHE A 132 -2.23 -10.84 12.43
C PHE A 132 -1.61 -11.48 11.19
N TYR A 133 -0.32 -11.70 11.21
CA TYR A 133 0.48 -12.26 10.11
C TYR A 133 1.57 -13.17 10.69
N LYS A 134 2.24 -13.94 9.84
CA LYS A 134 3.34 -14.80 10.28
C LYS A 134 4.48 -13.94 10.83
N GLY A 135 4.86 -14.17 12.10
CA GLY A 135 5.87 -13.35 12.80
C GLY A 135 5.31 -12.16 13.57
N ALA A 136 3.99 -11.86 13.50
CA ALA A 136 3.39 -10.80 14.29
C ALA A 136 3.46 -11.09 15.81
N PRO A 137 3.49 -10.03 16.66
CA PRO A 137 3.39 -10.20 18.11
C PRO A 137 2.17 -11.04 18.54
N LEU A 138 2.28 -11.79 19.64
CA LEU A 138 1.24 -12.71 20.11
C LEU A 138 -0.12 -12.02 20.29
N LEU A 139 -0.13 -10.81 20.84
CA LEU A 139 -1.35 -10.01 21.00
C LEU A 139 -2.03 -9.75 19.65
N ASN A 140 -1.27 -9.41 18.62
CA ASN A 140 -1.82 -9.19 17.28
C ASN A 140 -2.39 -10.49 16.70
N ARG A 141 -1.68 -11.60 16.87
CA ARG A 141 -2.09 -12.93 16.37
C ARG A 141 -3.35 -13.47 17.05
N THR A 142 -3.64 -13.03 18.27
CA THR A 142 -4.82 -13.47 19.04
C THR A 142 -5.96 -12.46 18.94
N LEU A 143 -5.78 -11.25 19.46
CA LEU A 143 -6.84 -10.23 19.55
C LEU A 143 -7.36 -9.79 18.18
N PHE A 144 -6.47 -9.35 17.28
CA PHE A 144 -6.93 -8.87 15.97
C PHE A 144 -7.52 -10.00 15.12
N LYS A 145 -6.98 -11.22 15.23
CA LYS A 145 -7.56 -12.37 14.56
C LYS A 145 -8.96 -12.71 15.09
N PHE A 146 -9.17 -12.59 16.39
CA PHE A 146 -10.49 -12.78 17.01
C PHE A 146 -11.47 -11.71 16.52
N ILE A 147 -11.07 -10.44 16.54
CA ILE A 147 -11.90 -9.33 16.04
C ILE A 147 -12.29 -9.57 14.58
N GLU A 148 -11.33 -9.91 13.71
CA GLU A 148 -11.63 -10.13 12.29
C GLU A 148 -12.55 -11.34 12.08
N LYS A 149 -12.36 -12.44 12.80
CA LYS A 149 -13.28 -13.59 12.78
C LYS A 149 -14.69 -13.22 13.23
N TRP A 150 -14.82 -12.43 14.29
CA TRP A 150 -16.13 -11.98 14.78
C TRP A 150 -16.79 -11.03 13.78
N MET A 151 -16.04 -10.11 13.22
CA MET A 151 -16.56 -9.16 12.22
C MET A 151 -16.85 -9.83 10.87
N ALA A 152 -16.24 -10.96 10.56
CA ALA A 152 -16.54 -11.74 9.36
C ALA A 152 -18.02 -12.17 9.31
N HIS A 153 -18.67 -12.46 10.46
CA HIS A 153 -20.09 -12.74 10.53
C HIS A 153 -21.02 -11.56 10.11
N LYS A 154 -20.44 -10.38 9.87
CA LYS A 154 -21.10 -9.17 9.39
C LYS A 154 -20.65 -8.77 7.96
N THR A 155 -19.98 -9.66 7.25
CA THR A 155 -19.34 -9.40 5.96
C THR A 155 -19.92 -10.31 4.90
N ASP A 156 -20.50 -9.76 3.83
CA ASP A 156 -21.01 -10.54 2.69
C ASP A 156 -19.89 -10.86 1.69
N CYS A 157 -18.93 -9.95 1.54
CA CYS A 157 -17.79 -10.11 0.64
C CYS A 157 -16.53 -9.64 1.35
N LEU A 158 -15.54 -10.52 1.47
CA LEU A 158 -14.22 -10.20 2.04
C LEU A 158 -13.18 -10.26 0.92
N ILE A 159 -12.50 -9.15 0.68
CA ILE A 159 -11.47 -9.03 -0.34
C ILE A 159 -10.11 -8.86 0.34
N THR A 160 -9.13 -9.64 -0.10
CA THR A 160 -7.74 -9.54 0.35
C THR A 160 -6.81 -9.24 -0.82
N ILE A 161 -5.60 -8.76 -0.54
CA ILE A 161 -4.65 -8.31 -1.57
C ILE A 161 -3.35 -9.11 -1.63
N ASN A 162 -3.21 -10.11 -0.78
CA ASN A 162 -2.05 -11.00 -0.74
C ASN A 162 -2.49 -12.42 -0.39
N GLN A 163 -1.61 -13.39 -0.64
CA GLN A 163 -1.91 -14.80 -0.50
C GLN A 163 -2.08 -15.24 0.97
N GLU A 164 -1.24 -14.75 1.89
CA GLU A 164 -1.31 -15.13 3.32
C GLU A 164 -2.66 -14.70 3.94
N ASP A 165 -3.10 -13.48 3.66
CA ASP A 165 -4.39 -12.97 4.16
C ASP A 165 -5.57 -13.70 3.49
N TYR A 166 -5.46 -14.06 2.21
CA TYR A 166 -6.48 -14.84 1.52
C TYR A 166 -6.68 -16.21 2.17
N GLU A 167 -5.60 -16.96 2.39
CA GLU A 167 -5.65 -18.26 3.06
C GLU A 167 -6.19 -18.17 4.49
N ALA A 168 -5.84 -17.10 5.22
CA ALA A 168 -6.38 -16.85 6.55
C ALA A 168 -7.88 -16.55 6.51
N ALA A 169 -8.33 -15.73 5.55
CA ALA A 169 -9.71 -15.31 5.37
C ALA A 169 -10.62 -16.46 4.94
N GLN A 170 -10.13 -17.44 4.16
CA GLN A 170 -10.87 -18.66 3.78
C GLN A 170 -11.35 -19.47 5.00
N ARG A 171 -10.71 -19.30 6.15
CA ARG A 171 -11.07 -19.97 7.40
C ARG A 171 -12.10 -19.20 8.22
N PHE A 172 -12.59 -18.06 7.72
CA PHE A 172 -13.57 -17.24 8.42
C PHE A 172 -14.98 -17.65 7.99
N LYS A 173 -15.91 -17.63 8.94
CA LYS A 173 -17.32 -17.81 8.66
C LYS A 173 -17.95 -16.47 8.33
N LEU A 174 -18.21 -16.22 7.07
CA LEU A 174 -18.86 -15.00 6.59
C LEU A 174 -20.37 -15.01 6.84
N TYR A 175 -21.01 -13.86 6.59
CA TYR A 175 -22.46 -13.71 6.72
C TYR A 175 -23.20 -14.47 5.60
N LYS A 176 -24.13 -15.36 5.98
CA LYS A 176 -25.09 -16.05 5.06
C LYS A 176 -24.52 -16.46 3.68
N GLY A 177 -23.43 -17.20 3.68
CA GLY A 177 -22.83 -17.70 2.42
C GLY A 177 -21.99 -16.67 1.67
N GLY A 178 -21.54 -15.64 2.35
CA GLY A 178 -20.58 -14.68 1.80
C GLY A 178 -19.30 -15.36 1.30
N LYS A 179 -18.58 -14.69 0.40
CA LYS A 179 -17.40 -15.21 -0.27
C LYS A 179 -16.16 -14.41 0.03
N VAL A 180 -15.00 -15.08 -0.05
CA VAL A 180 -13.67 -14.47 0.07
C VAL A 180 -13.05 -14.42 -1.30
N TYR A 181 -12.48 -13.26 -1.65
CA TYR A 181 -11.79 -13.03 -2.91
C TYR A 181 -10.37 -12.52 -2.65
N LYS A 182 -9.50 -12.73 -3.63
CA LYS A 182 -8.18 -12.12 -3.70
C LYS A 182 -8.07 -11.29 -4.97
N VAL A 183 -7.55 -10.06 -4.84
CA VAL A 183 -7.20 -9.20 -5.97
C VAL A 183 -5.72 -8.85 -5.94
N ASN A 184 -5.20 -8.39 -7.05
CA ASN A 184 -3.79 -8.05 -7.20
C ASN A 184 -3.45 -6.65 -6.65
N GLY A 185 -3.79 -6.44 -5.37
CA GLY A 185 -3.56 -5.18 -4.66
C GLY A 185 -4.49 -4.05 -5.08
N VAL A 186 -3.94 -2.85 -5.07
CA VAL A 186 -4.60 -1.64 -5.58
C VAL A 186 -4.23 -1.35 -7.03
N GLY A 187 -3.32 -2.14 -7.58
CA GLY A 187 -2.78 -1.98 -8.92
C GLY A 187 -1.72 -0.88 -9.03
N VAL A 188 -0.94 -0.97 -10.09
CA VAL A 188 0.01 0.05 -10.53
C VAL A 188 -0.36 0.47 -11.95
N ASN A 189 -0.24 1.76 -12.27
CA ASN A 189 -0.46 2.24 -13.63
C ASN A 189 0.79 1.95 -14.46
N LEU A 190 0.72 0.97 -15.37
CA LEU A 190 1.85 0.59 -16.23
C LEU A 190 2.35 1.75 -17.09
N ASN A 191 1.47 2.69 -17.43
CA ASN A 191 1.80 3.88 -18.22
C ASN A 191 2.44 5.00 -17.38
N SER A 192 2.60 4.80 -16.08
CA SER A 192 3.08 5.86 -15.18
C SER A 192 4.53 6.29 -15.42
N PHE A 193 5.31 5.48 -16.14
CA PHE A 193 6.68 5.79 -16.58
C PHE A 193 6.75 6.24 -18.03
N ASN A 194 5.64 6.26 -18.79
CA ASN A 194 5.62 6.73 -20.17
C ASN A 194 5.98 8.21 -20.23
N GLY A 195 6.91 8.56 -21.10
CA GLY A 195 7.41 9.94 -21.25
C GLY A 195 8.36 10.40 -20.14
N VAL A 196 8.68 9.56 -19.16
CA VAL A 196 9.74 9.86 -18.20
C VAL A 196 11.07 9.56 -18.87
N SER A 197 11.85 10.59 -19.14
CA SER A 197 13.21 10.50 -19.68
C SER A 197 14.18 11.02 -18.62
N VAL A 198 15.27 10.31 -18.42
CA VAL A 198 16.31 10.71 -17.49
C VAL A 198 17.69 10.52 -18.13
N ASN A 199 18.52 11.56 -18.07
CA ASN A 199 19.95 11.40 -18.28
C ASN A 199 20.54 10.81 -17.00
N VAL A 200 20.79 9.50 -16.99
CA VAL A 200 21.23 8.77 -15.81
C VAL A 200 22.55 9.36 -15.25
N LYS A 201 23.49 9.75 -16.13
CA LYS A 201 24.78 10.33 -15.72
C LYS A 201 24.55 11.65 -14.98
N GLU A 202 23.85 12.60 -15.59
CA GLU A 202 23.57 13.91 -14.99
C GLU A 202 22.76 13.77 -13.70
N LYS A 203 21.80 12.84 -13.67
CA LYS A 203 21.01 12.59 -12.46
C LYS A 203 21.88 12.08 -11.30
N ARG A 204 22.77 11.13 -11.56
CA ARG A 204 23.70 10.61 -10.57
C ARG A 204 24.72 11.66 -10.09
N GLU A 205 25.26 12.47 -11.01
CA GLU A 205 26.13 13.60 -10.68
C GLU A 205 25.42 14.62 -9.78
N SER A 206 24.14 14.93 -10.07
CA SER A 206 23.33 15.84 -9.23
C SER A 206 23.04 15.33 -7.81
N LEU A 207 23.33 14.07 -7.54
CA LEU A 207 23.18 13.40 -6.24
C LEU A 207 24.52 13.09 -5.56
N ASP A 208 25.61 13.64 -6.10
CA ASP A 208 26.98 13.41 -5.63
C ASP A 208 27.35 11.91 -5.57
N LEU A 209 26.85 11.11 -6.53
CA LEU A 209 27.15 9.69 -6.63
C LEU A 209 28.41 9.46 -7.45
N PRO A 210 29.32 8.57 -7.00
CA PRO A 210 30.52 8.21 -7.79
C PRO A 210 30.11 7.62 -9.16
N GLU A 211 30.85 7.91 -10.21
CA GLU A 211 30.53 7.51 -11.60
C GLU A 211 30.34 5.99 -11.74
N ASN A 212 31.18 5.21 -11.04
CA ASN A 212 31.10 3.73 -11.11
C ASN A 212 30.28 3.09 -10.00
N ALA A 213 29.55 3.88 -9.19
CA ALA A 213 28.74 3.35 -8.11
C ALA A 213 27.61 2.43 -8.60
N VAL A 214 27.40 1.34 -7.90
CA VAL A 214 26.15 0.57 -7.99
C VAL A 214 25.12 1.20 -7.07
N VAL A 215 24.06 1.75 -7.64
CA VAL A 215 23.10 2.57 -6.91
C VAL A 215 21.89 1.74 -6.47
N GLY A 216 21.77 1.55 -5.16
CA GLY A 216 20.55 1.02 -4.54
C GLY A 216 19.56 2.14 -4.25
N ILE A 217 18.26 1.88 -4.47
CA ILE A 217 17.20 2.83 -4.11
C ILE A 217 16.27 2.24 -3.05
N VAL A 218 15.95 3.07 -2.05
CA VAL A 218 14.98 2.81 -0.98
C VAL A 218 13.90 3.89 -1.02
N VAL A 219 12.62 3.49 -1.09
CA VAL A 219 11.50 4.44 -1.14
C VAL A 219 10.46 4.11 -0.06
N GLY A 220 10.23 5.05 0.85
CA GLY A 220 9.22 4.92 1.90
C GLY A 220 9.52 5.74 3.14
N ASP A 221 8.56 5.76 4.08
CA ASP A 221 8.70 6.49 5.34
C ASP A 221 9.86 5.95 6.19
N LEU A 222 10.58 6.85 6.88
CA LEU A 222 11.66 6.47 7.79
C LEU A 222 11.10 6.14 9.18
N ASN A 223 10.55 4.93 9.31
CA ASN A 223 9.93 4.43 10.54
C ASN A 223 10.36 2.97 10.83
N ASN A 224 10.02 2.47 12.02
CA ASN A 224 10.39 1.12 12.45
C ASN A 224 9.87 0.01 11.50
N ASN A 225 8.73 0.21 10.85
CA ASN A 225 8.18 -0.79 9.94
C ASN A 225 9.00 -0.91 8.66
N LYS A 226 9.45 0.21 8.09
CA LYS A 226 10.26 0.23 6.86
C LYS A 226 11.69 -0.25 7.09
N ASN A 227 12.17 -0.19 8.34
CA ASN A 227 13.38 -0.87 8.81
C ASN A 227 14.64 -0.57 7.96
N VAL A 228 14.83 0.71 7.58
CA VAL A 228 16.00 1.16 6.83
C VAL A 228 17.30 0.90 7.61
N GLU A 229 17.21 0.76 8.93
CA GLU A 229 18.32 0.36 9.80
C GLU A 229 19.01 -0.92 9.32
N THR A 230 18.24 -1.95 8.94
CA THR A 230 18.82 -3.21 8.42
C THR A 230 19.64 -2.98 7.14
N ILE A 231 19.19 -2.05 6.29
CA ILE A 231 19.90 -1.72 5.04
C ILE A 231 21.23 -1.03 5.35
N ILE A 232 21.23 -0.04 6.26
CA ILE A 232 22.45 0.67 6.66
C ILE A 232 23.44 -0.30 7.33
N ARG A 233 22.97 -1.24 8.16
CA ARG A 233 23.82 -2.26 8.79
C ARG A 233 24.41 -3.28 7.82
N ALA A 234 23.79 -3.49 6.67
CA ALA A 234 24.31 -4.36 5.63
C ALA A 234 25.49 -3.74 4.85
N LEU A 235 25.55 -2.41 4.74
CA LEU A 235 26.53 -1.73 3.92
C LEU A 235 28.00 -1.99 4.29
N PRO A 236 28.42 -2.04 5.58
CA PRO A 236 29.80 -2.38 5.93
C PRO A 236 30.22 -3.77 5.46
N LEU A 237 29.27 -4.68 5.25
CA LEU A 237 29.49 -6.07 4.86
C LEU A 237 29.34 -6.29 3.35
N ALA A 238 28.72 -5.35 2.66
CA ALA A 238 28.52 -5.38 1.22
C ALA A 238 29.69 -4.74 0.47
N ASP A 239 29.75 -4.96 -0.85
CA ASP A 239 30.76 -4.33 -1.71
C ASP A 239 30.85 -2.80 -1.48
N GLY A 240 32.07 -2.28 -1.40
CA GLY A 240 32.34 -0.87 -1.12
C GLY A 240 31.81 0.11 -2.16
N ASN A 241 31.56 -0.36 -3.38
CA ASN A 241 31.04 0.44 -4.49
C ASN A 241 29.50 0.62 -4.48
N ILE A 242 28.81 0.02 -3.52
CA ILE A 242 27.34 0.15 -3.40
C ILE A 242 27.03 1.44 -2.63
N HIS A 243 26.31 2.35 -3.28
CA HIS A 243 25.75 3.57 -2.70
C HIS A 243 24.22 3.46 -2.65
N ILE A 244 23.60 4.01 -1.61
CA ILE A 244 22.15 3.92 -1.43
C ILE A 244 21.52 5.30 -1.40
N ILE A 245 20.56 5.55 -2.29
CA ILE A 245 19.69 6.72 -2.23
C ILE A 245 18.42 6.38 -1.44
N ILE A 246 18.09 7.19 -0.45
CA ILE A 246 17.00 6.97 0.49
C ILE A 246 15.97 8.08 0.31
N CYS A 247 14.86 7.74 -0.33
CA CYS A 247 13.76 8.65 -0.65
C CYS A 247 12.63 8.48 0.37
N GLY A 248 12.44 9.47 1.20
CA GLY A 248 11.41 9.50 2.22
C GLY A 248 11.84 10.31 3.45
N PHE A 249 10.91 10.53 4.34
CA PHE A 249 11.14 11.21 5.61
C PHE A 249 10.44 10.46 6.74
N GLY A 250 10.78 10.76 7.97
CA GLY A 250 10.12 10.14 9.11
C GLY A 250 10.87 10.33 10.42
N PRO A 251 10.27 9.86 11.53
CA PRO A 251 10.81 10.10 12.87
C PRO A 251 12.18 9.48 13.14
N LEU A 252 12.61 8.54 12.32
CA LEU A 252 13.92 7.86 12.50
C LEU A 252 15.04 8.49 11.68
N GLU A 253 14.82 9.54 10.90
CA GLU A 253 15.84 10.08 9.98
C GLU A 253 17.15 10.45 10.69
N SER A 254 17.07 11.20 11.78
CA SER A 254 18.26 11.60 12.56
C SER A 254 19.00 10.40 13.15
N THR A 255 18.26 9.40 13.63
CA THR A 255 18.82 8.16 14.18
C THR A 255 19.54 7.34 13.11
N LEU A 256 18.94 7.25 11.91
CA LEU A 256 19.53 6.52 10.78
C LEU A 256 20.78 7.20 10.23
N LYS A 257 20.78 8.53 10.12
CA LYS A 257 21.98 9.31 9.75
C LYS A 257 23.13 9.11 10.76
N LYS A 258 22.80 9.12 12.06
CA LYS A 258 23.78 8.82 13.09
C LYS A 258 24.32 7.40 12.97
N LEU A 259 23.47 6.42 12.77
CA LEU A 259 23.87 5.02 12.58
C LEU A 259 24.83 4.86 11.38
N ALA A 260 24.54 5.50 10.25
CA ALA A 260 25.42 5.46 9.08
C ALA A 260 26.83 5.99 9.40
N LYS A 261 26.90 7.11 10.15
CA LYS A 261 28.16 7.69 10.60
C LYS A 261 28.89 6.78 11.61
N ASP A 262 28.17 6.23 12.59
CA ASP A 262 28.75 5.34 13.61
C ASP A 262 29.33 4.05 12.97
N LEU A 263 28.81 3.64 11.81
CA LEU A 263 29.28 2.49 11.04
C LEU A 263 30.28 2.86 9.92
N GLY A 264 30.60 4.14 9.74
CA GLY A 264 31.55 4.62 8.72
C GLY A 264 31.05 4.42 7.28
N VAL A 265 29.73 4.49 7.06
CA VAL A 265 29.09 4.33 5.73
C VAL A 265 28.21 5.53 5.35
N ASP A 266 28.39 6.64 6.02
CA ASP A 266 27.62 7.87 5.79
C ASP A 266 27.80 8.44 4.38
N GLU A 267 29.03 8.36 3.82
CA GLU A 267 29.30 8.76 2.43
C GLU A 267 28.61 7.84 1.39
N ARG A 268 28.19 6.66 1.78
CA ARG A 268 27.46 5.70 0.94
C ARG A 268 25.92 5.77 1.12
N CYS A 269 25.42 6.61 2.03
CA CYS A 269 24.01 6.77 2.38
C CYS A 269 23.50 8.16 2.03
N HIS A 270 22.81 8.32 0.91
CA HIS A 270 22.30 9.59 0.41
C HIS A 270 20.84 9.79 0.82
N PHE A 271 20.59 10.52 1.90
CA PHE A 271 19.23 10.82 2.38
C PHE A 271 18.63 11.99 1.59
N LEU A 272 17.70 11.72 0.71
CA LEU A 272 17.12 12.70 -0.21
C LEU A 272 15.83 13.38 0.31
N GLY A 273 15.30 12.94 1.47
CA GLY A 273 14.03 13.45 1.98
C GLY A 273 12.85 13.11 1.07
N PHE A 274 11.80 13.92 1.12
CA PHE A 274 10.64 13.76 0.25
C PHE A 274 11.00 14.20 -1.19
N ARG A 275 10.71 13.34 -2.17
CA ARG A 275 10.99 13.58 -3.60
C ARG A 275 9.74 13.44 -4.43
N THR A 276 9.57 14.30 -5.42
CA THR A 276 8.50 14.25 -6.44
C THR A 276 8.96 13.58 -7.72
N ASP A 277 10.26 13.51 -7.97
CA ASP A 277 10.92 12.90 -9.11
C ASP A 277 11.34 11.44 -8.90
N VAL A 278 10.61 10.72 -8.03
CA VAL A 278 10.97 9.33 -7.64
C VAL A 278 11.08 8.39 -8.86
N LYS A 279 10.31 8.63 -9.91
CA LYS A 279 10.38 7.82 -11.15
C LYS A 279 11.74 7.94 -11.84
N GLU A 280 12.27 9.16 -11.93
CA GLU A 280 13.62 9.40 -12.47
C GLU A 280 14.68 8.73 -11.58
N LEU A 281 14.49 8.76 -10.27
CA LEU A 281 15.41 8.12 -9.32
C LEU A 281 15.37 6.59 -9.45
N TYR A 282 14.20 5.97 -9.68
CA TYR A 282 14.15 4.54 -10.02
C TYR A 282 14.93 4.25 -11.31
N LEU A 283 14.75 5.06 -12.38
CA LEU A 283 15.44 4.87 -13.66
C LEU A 283 16.96 5.12 -13.57
N ALA A 284 17.41 5.93 -12.61
CA ALA A 284 18.80 6.20 -12.36
C ALA A 284 19.48 5.19 -11.40
N SER A 285 18.72 4.21 -10.90
CA SER A 285 19.21 3.21 -9.93
C SER A 285 19.46 1.85 -10.60
N ASP A 286 20.23 0.98 -9.90
CA ASP A 286 20.60 -0.35 -10.35
C ASP A 286 19.87 -1.46 -9.60
N ILE A 287 19.49 -1.22 -8.33
CA ILE A 287 18.88 -2.22 -7.44
C ILE A 287 17.81 -1.54 -6.58
N PHE A 288 16.64 -2.14 -6.46
CA PHE A 288 15.65 -1.74 -5.46
C PHE A 288 15.83 -2.53 -4.18
N ILE A 289 15.86 -1.85 -3.02
CA ILE A 289 16.08 -2.46 -1.72
C ILE A 289 14.90 -2.14 -0.79
N PHE A 290 14.32 -3.16 -0.15
CA PHE A 290 13.17 -2.97 0.70
C PHE A 290 13.15 -3.92 1.90
N ALA A 291 13.43 -3.39 3.09
CA ALA A 291 13.61 -4.16 4.32
C ALA A 291 12.40 -4.16 5.27
N SER A 292 11.23 -3.76 4.80
CA SER A 292 10.01 -3.67 5.63
C SER A 292 9.75 -4.94 6.44
N GLN A 293 9.23 -4.75 7.65
CA GLN A 293 8.85 -5.86 8.53
C GLN A 293 7.41 -6.35 8.29
N ARG A 294 6.57 -5.50 7.70
CA ARG A 294 5.16 -5.83 7.42
C ARG A 294 4.64 -4.99 6.26
N GLU A 295 4.05 -5.66 5.27
CA GLU A 295 3.32 -5.02 4.16
C GLU A 295 2.03 -5.80 3.86
N GLY A 296 1.10 -5.15 3.18
CA GLY A 296 -0.01 -5.82 2.51
C GLY A 296 0.40 -6.28 1.12
N LEU A 297 0.63 -5.31 0.24
CA LEU A 297 1.26 -5.45 -1.08
C LEU A 297 1.95 -4.12 -1.39
N PRO A 298 3.29 -4.02 -1.32
CA PRO A 298 3.99 -2.74 -1.31
C PRO A 298 4.03 -2.09 -2.69
N ARG A 299 3.53 -0.87 -2.77
CA ARG A 299 3.48 -0.09 -4.00
C ARG A 299 4.87 0.28 -4.52
N SER A 300 5.81 0.63 -3.63
CA SER A 300 7.19 0.96 -4.02
C SER A 300 7.91 -0.21 -4.70
N THR A 301 7.64 -1.45 -4.27
CA THR A 301 8.16 -2.66 -4.94
C THR A 301 7.56 -2.80 -6.35
N MET A 302 6.25 -2.57 -6.51
CA MET A 302 5.61 -2.60 -7.85
C MET A 302 6.17 -1.52 -8.77
N GLU A 303 6.42 -0.31 -8.26
CA GLU A 303 7.02 0.80 -9.02
C GLU A 303 8.46 0.47 -9.45
N ALA A 304 9.25 -0.15 -8.57
CA ALA A 304 10.59 -0.63 -8.88
C ALA A 304 10.60 -1.73 -9.95
N MET A 305 9.67 -2.69 -9.86
CA MET A 305 9.47 -3.72 -10.90
C MET A 305 9.13 -3.09 -12.25
N LEU A 306 8.26 -2.08 -12.25
CA LEU A 306 7.86 -1.36 -13.47
C LEU A 306 9.04 -0.57 -14.07
N ALA A 307 9.90 0.01 -13.24
CA ALA A 307 11.15 0.63 -13.68
C ALA A 307 12.16 -0.40 -14.25
N GLY A 308 11.96 -1.69 -13.99
CA GLY A 308 12.84 -2.78 -14.43
C GLY A 308 14.05 -2.99 -13.52
N LEU A 309 13.89 -2.74 -12.24
CA LEU A 309 14.94 -2.99 -11.26
C LEU A 309 14.87 -4.43 -10.72
N PRO A 310 16.02 -5.10 -10.51
CA PRO A 310 16.08 -6.25 -9.62
C PRO A 310 15.72 -5.81 -8.21
N CYS A 311 15.00 -6.66 -7.47
CA CYS A 311 14.48 -6.33 -6.16
C CYS A 311 15.12 -7.20 -5.07
N VAL A 312 15.80 -6.60 -4.09
CA VAL A 312 16.25 -7.29 -2.87
C VAL A 312 15.33 -6.88 -1.74
N VAL A 313 14.42 -7.78 -1.35
CA VAL A 313 13.33 -7.43 -0.44
C VAL A 313 13.20 -8.41 0.71
N SER A 314 12.72 -7.94 1.85
CA SER A 314 12.47 -8.81 3.01
C SER A 314 11.42 -9.90 2.69
N LYS A 315 11.66 -11.13 3.20
CA LYS A 315 10.79 -12.31 2.99
C LYS A 315 9.55 -12.24 3.88
N ILE A 316 8.65 -11.35 3.51
CA ILE A 316 7.35 -11.12 4.17
C ILE A 316 6.22 -11.21 3.17
N ARG A 317 4.97 -11.37 3.67
CA ARG A 317 3.79 -11.30 2.81
C ARG A 317 3.77 -10.00 2.01
N GLY A 318 3.18 -10.03 0.84
CA GLY A 318 3.21 -8.93 -0.11
C GLY A 318 4.50 -8.91 -0.94
N ASN A 319 5.68 -8.97 -0.33
CA ASN A 319 6.92 -9.10 -1.08
C ASN A 319 7.02 -10.46 -1.77
N ILE A 320 6.68 -11.55 -1.06
CA ILE A 320 6.67 -12.92 -1.63
C ILE A 320 5.56 -13.13 -2.68
N ASP A 321 4.55 -12.25 -2.71
CA ASP A 321 3.52 -12.28 -3.75
C ASP A 321 4.01 -11.59 -5.04
N LEU A 322 4.90 -10.60 -4.91
CA LEU A 322 5.42 -9.79 -6.01
C LEU A 322 6.68 -10.40 -6.63
N ILE A 323 7.64 -10.78 -5.79
CA ILE A 323 8.98 -11.16 -6.23
C ILE A 323 9.13 -12.68 -6.26
N ASP A 324 9.33 -13.21 -7.45
CA ASP A 324 9.74 -14.60 -7.67
C ASP A 324 11.24 -14.72 -7.43
N GLU A 325 11.61 -15.43 -6.36
CA GLU A 325 13.00 -15.59 -5.91
C GLU A 325 13.88 -16.17 -7.01
N ASN A 326 15.06 -15.62 -7.24
CA ASN A 326 16.01 -15.97 -8.29
C ASN A 326 15.54 -15.74 -9.75
N LYS A 327 14.42 -14.99 -9.94
CA LYS A 327 13.94 -14.58 -11.26
C LYS A 327 13.80 -13.06 -11.36
N GLY A 328 13.16 -12.41 -10.38
CA GLY A 328 12.98 -10.98 -10.30
C GLY A 328 13.80 -10.32 -9.21
N GLY A 329 14.47 -11.10 -8.38
CA GLY A 329 15.25 -10.60 -7.26
C GLY A 329 15.51 -11.66 -6.21
N SER A 330 15.84 -11.22 -5.00
CA SER A 330 16.16 -12.05 -3.84
C SER A 330 15.30 -11.70 -2.64
N LEU A 331 15.00 -12.72 -1.83
CA LEU A 331 14.22 -12.61 -0.60
C LEU A 331 15.12 -12.90 0.60
N PHE A 332 15.29 -11.95 1.52
CA PHE A 332 16.09 -12.15 2.73
C PHE A 332 15.21 -12.14 4.00
N PRO A 333 15.58 -12.86 5.09
CA PRO A 333 14.83 -12.83 6.34
C PRO A 333 14.78 -11.40 6.92
N PRO A 334 13.64 -10.93 7.45
CA PRO A 334 13.56 -9.60 8.06
C PRO A 334 14.62 -9.40 9.14
N LYS A 335 15.33 -8.26 9.11
CA LYS A 335 16.44 -7.88 10.02
C LYS A 335 17.76 -8.65 9.82
N ASP A 336 17.84 -9.56 8.88
CA ASP A 336 19.07 -10.27 8.54
C ASP A 336 19.89 -9.42 7.56
N PHE A 337 20.76 -8.57 8.11
CA PHE A 337 21.61 -7.69 7.31
C PHE A 337 22.79 -8.43 6.66
N ASP A 338 23.21 -9.61 7.19
CA ASP A 338 24.25 -10.43 6.58
C ASP A 338 23.75 -11.03 5.24
N SER A 339 22.54 -11.63 5.26
CA SER A 339 21.91 -12.11 4.04
C SER A 339 21.65 -10.98 3.04
N LEU A 340 21.21 -9.80 3.51
CA LEU A 340 21.01 -8.65 2.65
C LEU A 340 22.32 -8.20 1.99
N ALA A 341 23.40 -8.08 2.75
CA ALA A 341 24.71 -7.68 2.24
C ALA A 341 25.20 -8.63 1.14
N LYS A 342 25.06 -9.94 1.35
CA LYS A 342 25.41 -10.96 0.38
C LYS A 342 24.65 -10.80 -0.95
N GLU A 343 23.34 -10.61 -0.88
CA GLU A 343 22.49 -10.45 -2.08
C GLU A 343 22.83 -9.14 -2.83
N LEU A 344 23.12 -8.08 -2.10
CA LEU A 344 23.56 -6.80 -2.70
C LEU A 344 24.90 -6.97 -3.44
N THR A 345 25.88 -7.64 -2.83
CA THR A 345 27.19 -7.91 -3.46
C THR A 345 27.03 -8.77 -4.72
N ILE A 346 26.22 -9.85 -4.67
CA ILE A 346 25.94 -10.67 -5.85
C ILE A 346 25.38 -9.84 -7.02
N LEU A 347 24.47 -8.93 -6.75
CA LEU A 347 23.90 -8.07 -7.80
C LEU A 347 24.86 -6.96 -8.22
N ALA A 348 25.73 -6.45 -7.33
CA ALA A 348 26.73 -5.45 -7.68
C ALA A 348 27.74 -6.04 -8.69
N ASP A 349 28.22 -7.25 -8.45
CA ASP A 349 29.20 -7.96 -9.28
C ASP A 349 28.63 -8.46 -10.61
N ASN A 350 27.29 -8.52 -10.75
CA ASN A 350 26.65 -9.15 -11.91
C ASN A 350 25.67 -8.22 -12.66
N PRO A 351 26.17 -7.31 -13.54
CA PRO A 351 25.32 -6.43 -14.34
C PRO A 351 24.31 -7.21 -15.21
N SER A 352 24.72 -8.33 -15.79
CA SER A 352 23.85 -9.18 -16.62
C SER A 352 22.70 -9.79 -15.80
N LEU A 353 22.93 -10.12 -14.53
CA LEU A 353 21.91 -10.62 -13.63
C LEU A 353 20.89 -9.52 -13.28
N ARG A 354 21.37 -8.28 -13.06
CA ARG A 354 20.50 -7.11 -12.85
C ARG A 354 19.55 -6.91 -14.02
N VAL A 355 20.05 -6.95 -15.26
CA VAL A 355 19.24 -6.83 -16.47
C VAL A 355 18.23 -7.96 -16.59
N LYS A 356 18.66 -9.20 -16.34
CA LYS A 356 17.79 -10.40 -16.39
C LYS A 356 16.62 -10.28 -15.42
N TYR A 357 16.89 -9.93 -14.16
CA TYR A 357 15.87 -9.79 -13.13
C TYR A 357 14.94 -8.60 -13.39
N GLY A 358 15.50 -7.48 -13.83
CA GLY A 358 14.71 -6.31 -14.19
C GLY A 358 13.76 -6.57 -15.37
N THR A 359 14.22 -7.30 -16.40
CA THR A 359 13.38 -7.70 -17.54
C THR A 359 12.23 -8.61 -17.08
N TYR A 360 12.54 -9.59 -16.23
CA TYR A 360 11.52 -10.46 -15.64
C TYR A 360 10.46 -9.65 -14.86
N ASN A 361 10.91 -8.70 -14.03
CA ASN A 361 10.02 -7.87 -13.22
C ASN A 361 9.09 -7.01 -14.07
N LYS A 362 9.57 -6.45 -15.20
CA LYS A 362 8.72 -5.70 -16.16
C LYS A 362 7.61 -6.57 -16.75
N GLU A 363 7.85 -7.84 -16.97
CA GLU A 363 6.84 -8.77 -17.47
C GLU A 363 5.86 -9.16 -16.37
N ARG A 364 6.40 -9.52 -15.20
CA ARG A 364 5.64 -9.96 -14.03
C ARG A 364 4.67 -8.89 -13.51
N ILE A 365 5.07 -7.62 -13.52
CA ILE A 365 4.26 -6.52 -13.00
C ILE A 365 2.98 -6.26 -13.80
N LYS A 366 2.88 -6.75 -15.03
CA LYS A 366 1.67 -6.63 -15.86
C LYS A 366 0.44 -7.27 -15.21
N ASP A 367 0.63 -8.33 -14.42
CA ASP A 367 -0.45 -8.97 -13.67
C ASP A 367 -1.05 -8.05 -12.59
N TYR A 368 -0.32 -7.01 -12.20
CA TYR A 368 -0.70 -6.03 -11.19
C TYR A 368 -1.11 -4.68 -11.79
N ASP A 369 -1.38 -4.63 -13.10
CA ASP A 369 -1.91 -3.42 -13.72
C ASP A 369 -3.23 -2.99 -13.05
N ILE A 370 -3.41 -1.69 -12.86
CA ILE A 370 -4.65 -1.12 -12.33
C ILE A 370 -5.87 -1.54 -13.16
N GLU A 371 -5.72 -1.71 -14.48
CA GLU A 371 -6.79 -2.16 -15.37
C GLU A 371 -7.15 -3.64 -15.13
N VAL A 372 -6.18 -4.48 -14.76
CA VAL A 372 -6.43 -5.86 -14.32
C VAL A 372 -7.22 -5.86 -13.01
N VAL A 373 -6.80 -5.03 -12.05
CA VAL A 373 -7.47 -4.93 -10.74
C VAL A 373 -8.90 -4.36 -10.89
N LYS A 374 -9.11 -3.38 -11.76
CA LYS A 374 -10.46 -2.88 -12.08
C LYS A 374 -11.38 -4.00 -12.59
N LYS A 375 -10.91 -4.82 -13.52
CA LYS A 375 -11.67 -5.98 -14.03
C LYS A 375 -11.94 -7.02 -12.94
N GLN A 376 -10.96 -7.32 -12.09
CA GLN A 376 -11.16 -8.21 -10.93
C GLN A 376 -12.25 -7.68 -10.00
N MET A 377 -12.22 -6.38 -9.68
CA MET A 377 -13.24 -5.73 -8.85
C MET A 377 -14.63 -5.77 -9.49
N LEU A 378 -14.73 -5.51 -10.80
CA LEU A 378 -16.00 -5.56 -11.52
C LEU A 378 -16.61 -6.97 -11.48
N ASN A 379 -15.82 -8.01 -11.74
CA ASN A 379 -16.29 -9.40 -11.68
C ASN A 379 -16.79 -9.77 -10.28
N ILE A 380 -16.06 -9.37 -9.22
CA ILE A 380 -16.47 -9.58 -7.84
C ILE A 380 -17.80 -8.87 -7.56
N TYR A 381 -17.95 -7.63 -8.02
CA TYR A 381 -19.17 -6.85 -7.80
C TYR A 381 -20.37 -7.44 -8.55
N GLN A 382 -20.19 -7.93 -9.78
CA GLN A 382 -21.21 -8.63 -10.54
C GLN A 382 -21.73 -9.90 -9.84
N GLU A 383 -20.84 -10.62 -9.12
CA GLU A 383 -21.23 -11.78 -8.33
C GLU A 383 -21.95 -11.40 -7.02
N VAL A 384 -21.62 -10.26 -6.44
CA VAL A 384 -22.10 -9.84 -5.11
C VAL A 384 -23.43 -9.08 -5.21
N PHE A 385 -23.69 -8.33 -6.30
CA PHE A 385 -24.86 -7.44 -6.46
C PHE A 385 -25.94 -8.01 -7.33
#